data_ce9b55333c5804c8439c2d01eb6b8cf6
#
_entry.id   ce9b55333c5804c8439c2d01eb6b8cf6
#
_cell.length_a   1.000
_cell.length_b   1.000
_cell.length_c   1.000
_cell.angle_alpha   90.00
_cell.angle_beta   90.00
_cell.angle_gamma   90.00
#
_symmetry.space_group_name_H-M   'P 1'
#
loop_
_entity.id
_entity.type
_entity.pdbx_description
1 polymer ?
#
loop_
_entity_poly.entity_id
_entity_poly.type
_entity_poly.pdbx_seq_one_letter_code
_entity_poly.pdbx_strand_id
1 'polypeptide(L)'
;MRQFLQILTASFVYLACLTPAFAQDDDKGFLTRTIQDALSGAGRTVSIDGFSGALSSAASFDRMTISDDDGIWLTLEEVVLDWNRSALLRGRLEVEQLTAGRLDVERLPVSNEVDLPDAEAKPFALPDLPVSIEIADFSVDEINLGEPILGEAAQLSVSANARLTDTVGIVDFQARRTDGKRGEFDIQADFDRTENVLDLLLNLTEDPEGIASKLLNLPGQPSVQMTVEGAGPLDDFATDVTIATNGEERLAGQVTLGTQAPRRASETPDRR
;
A
#
# COMPACT_ATOMS: atom_id res chain seq x y z
N MET A 1 -48.28 -22.55 -47.10
CA MET A 1 -46.93 -22.00 -47.01
C MET A 1 -46.85 -20.65 -46.29
N ARG A 2 -47.84 -19.76 -46.36
CA ARG A 2 -47.78 -18.44 -45.66
C ARG A 2 -48.00 -18.52 -44.13
N GLN A 3 -48.75 -19.48 -43.64
CA GLN A 3 -48.98 -19.65 -42.19
C GLN A 3 -47.81 -20.31 -41.45
N PHE A 4 -47.00 -21.13 -42.12
CA PHE A 4 -45.80 -21.70 -41.56
C PHE A 4 -44.67 -20.70 -41.31
N LEU A 5 -44.60 -19.67 -42.17
CA LEU A 5 -43.60 -18.62 -42.07
C LEU A 5 -43.89 -17.62 -40.94
N GLN A 6 -45.16 -17.40 -40.60
CA GLN A 6 -45.56 -16.52 -39.49
C GLN A 6 -45.34 -17.15 -38.10
N ILE A 7 -45.44 -18.47 -37.99
CA ILE A 7 -45.15 -19.19 -36.74
C ILE A 7 -43.64 -19.24 -36.48
N LEU A 8 -42.84 -19.35 -37.53
CA LEU A 8 -41.36 -19.38 -37.40
C LEU A 8 -40.76 -18.02 -36.96
N THR A 9 -41.34 -16.92 -37.45
CA THR A 9 -40.89 -15.55 -37.06
C THR A 9 -41.35 -15.15 -35.67
N ALA A 10 -42.54 -15.62 -35.22
CA ALA A 10 -43.02 -15.36 -33.85
C ALA A 10 -42.20 -16.15 -32.80
N SER A 11 -41.76 -17.38 -33.12
CA SER A 11 -40.88 -18.17 -32.22
C SER A 11 -39.48 -17.61 -32.10
N PHE A 12 -38.92 -16.98 -33.14
CA PHE A 12 -37.58 -16.41 -33.12
C PHE A 12 -37.51 -15.09 -32.32
N VAL A 13 -38.60 -14.30 -32.33
CA VAL A 13 -38.67 -13.05 -31.55
C VAL A 13 -38.92 -13.37 -30.06
N TYR A 14 -39.58 -14.47 -29.70
CA TYR A 14 -39.82 -14.86 -28.31
C TYR A 14 -38.55 -15.48 -27.66
N LEU A 15 -37.63 -16.06 -28.45
CA LEU A 15 -36.40 -16.65 -27.97
C LEU A 15 -35.30 -15.60 -27.76
N ALA A 16 -35.40 -14.41 -28.41
CA ALA A 16 -34.45 -13.30 -28.27
C ALA A 16 -34.69 -12.42 -27.05
N CYS A 17 -35.82 -12.59 -26.31
CA CYS A 17 -36.14 -11.78 -25.13
C CYS A 17 -35.86 -12.48 -23.79
N LEU A 18 -35.27 -13.67 -23.78
CA LEU A 18 -35.12 -14.47 -22.55
C LEU A 18 -33.66 -14.66 -22.06
N THR A 19 -32.68 -13.91 -22.55
CA THR A 19 -31.34 -14.03 -22.03
C THR A 19 -30.60 -12.70 -21.98
N PRO A 20 -30.77 -11.89 -20.93
CA PRO A 20 -29.58 -11.23 -20.37
C PRO A 20 -29.45 -11.29 -18.84
N ALA A 21 -30.21 -12.15 -18.12
CA ALA A 21 -30.19 -12.12 -16.66
C ALA A 21 -29.24 -13.13 -16.00
N PHE A 22 -28.72 -14.12 -16.74
CA PHE A 22 -27.86 -15.16 -16.16
C PHE A 22 -26.36 -14.96 -16.42
N ALA A 23 -25.95 -14.08 -17.34
CA ALA A 23 -24.54 -13.87 -17.66
C ALA A 23 -23.83 -12.95 -16.66
N GLN A 24 -24.54 -12.13 -15.90
CA GLN A 24 -23.91 -11.17 -14.99
C GLN A 24 -23.47 -11.76 -13.65
N ASP A 25 -24.15 -12.80 -13.15
CA ASP A 25 -23.79 -13.41 -11.87
C ASP A 25 -22.64 -14.43 -12.02
N ASP A 26 -22.58 -15.13 -13.15
CA ASP A 26 -21.47 -16.06 -13.44
C ASP A 26 -20.15 -15.32 -13.68
N ASP A 27 -20.18 -14.16 -14.36
CA ASP A 27 -19.00 -13.33 -14.61
C ASP A 27 -18.47 -12.69 -13.32
N LYS A 28 -19.36 -12.26 -12.42
CA LYS A 28 -18.97 -11.75 -11.09
C LYS A 28 -18.29 -12.83 -10.26
N GLY A 29 -18.84 -14.03 -10.21
CA GLY A 29 -18.26 -15.16 -9.49
C GLY A 29 -16.94 -15.64 -10.08
N PHE A 30 -16.75 -15.52 -11.39
CA PHE A 30 -15.49 -15.84 -12.06
C PHE A 30 -14.40 -14.83 -11.71
N LEU A 31 -14.68 -13.52 -11.80
CA LEU A 31 -13.71 -12.46 -11.47
C LEU A 31 -13.34 -12.47 -9.99
N THR A 32 -14.32 -12.65 -9.10
CA THR A 32 -14.05 -12.78 -7.66
C THR A 32 -13.09 -13.93 -7.40
N ARG A 33 -13.35 -15.11 -7.97
CA ARG A 33 -12.47 -16.28 -7.84
C ARG A 33 -11.10 -16.03 -8.44
N THR A 34 -11.01 -15.41 -9.61
CA THR A 34 -9.72 -15.09 -10.24
C THR A 34 -8.88 -14.16 -9.37
N ILE A 35 -9.50 -13.15 -8.75
CA ILE A 35 -8.82 -12.23 -7.82
C ILE A 35 -8.41 -12.98 -6.55
N GLN A 36 -9.30 -13.78 -5.97
CA GLN A 36 -9.00 -14.59 -4.80
C GLN A 36 -7.83 -15.55 -5.07
N ASP A 37 -7.84 -16.26 -6.21
CA ASP A 37 -6.79 -17.20 -6.59
C ASP A 37 -5.46 -16.48 -6.84
N ALA A 38 -5.48 -15.29 -7.47
CA ALA A 38 -4.29 -14.50 -7.73
C ALA A 38 -3.66 -13.92 -6.44
N LEU A 39 -4.49 -13.59 -5.44
CA LEU A 39 -4.04 -13.07 -4.15
C LEU A 39 -3.74 -14.17 -3.14
N SER A 40 -4.28 -15.38 -3.34
CA SER A 40 -4.00 -16.55 -2.51
C SER A 40 -2.67 -17.20 -2.93
N GLY A 41 -2.02 -17.86 -2.01
CA GLY A 41 -0.76 -18.58 -2.24
C GLY A 41 0.25 -18.35 -1.12
N ALA A 42 1.37 -19.06 -1.16
CA ALA A 42 2.42 -19.00 -0.13
C ALA A 42 1.89 -19.19 1.31
N GLY A 43 0.94 -20.12 1.51
CA GLY A 43 0.36 -20.43 2.83
C GLY A 43 -0.75 -19.45 3.29
N ARG A 44 -1.26 -18.61 2.38
CA ARG A 44 -2.38 -17.69 2.69
C ARG A 44 -3.60 -17.98 1.81
N THR A 45 -4.78 -17.78 2.38
CA THR A 45 -6.07 -17.86 1.69
C THR A 45 -6.77 -16.52 1.76
N VAL A 46 -7.25 -16.04 0.61
CA VAL A 46 -8.02 -14.80 0.49
C VAL A 46 -9.47 -15.14 0.18
N SER A 47 -10.42 -14.56 0.92
CA SER A 47 -11.86 -14.63 0.66
C SER A 47 -12.43 -13.25 0.47
N ILE A 48 -13.31 -13.08 -0.53
CA ILE A 48 -13.97 -11.81 -0.84
C ILE A 48 -15.46 -12.04 -0.92
N ASP A 49 -16.22 -11.26 -0.16
CA ASP A 49 -17.67 -11.28 -0.10
C ASP A 49 -18.26 -9.95 -0.59
N GLY A 50 -19.45 -10.02 -1.20
CA GLY A 50 -20.19 -8.83 -1.63
C GLY A 50 -19.58 -8.09 -2.83
N PHE A 51 -18.74 -8.75 -3.64
CA PHE A 51 -18.09 -8.11 -4.78
C PHE A 51 -19.09 -7.64 -5.83
N SER A 52 -18.99 -6.38 -6.22
CA SER A 52 -19.84 -5.76 -7.23
C SER A 52 -19.06 -4.80 -8.12
N GLY A 53 -19.63 -4.45 -9.29
CA GLY A 53 -19.04 -3.45 -10.17
C GLY A 53 -17.77 -3.87 -10.95
N ALA A 54 -17.45 -5.17 -11.02
CA ALA A 54 -16.23 -5.70 -11.67
C ALA A 54 -15.97 -5.15 -13.08
N LEU A 55 -17.04 -4.90 -13.84
CA LEU A 55 -16.98 -4.38 -15.22
C LEU A 55 -17.34 -2.89 -15.33
N SER A 56 -17.53 -2.19 -14.21
CA SER A 56 -17.78 -0.75 -14.16
C SER A 56 -16.54 0.05 -13.75
N SER A 57 -16.57 1.36 -13.84
CA SER A 57 -15.53 2.23 -13.29
C SER A 57 -15.49 2.18 -11.77
N ALA A 58 -16.64 1.88 -11.13
CA ALA A 58 -16.74 1.72 -9.70
C ALA A 58 -16.93 0.23 -9.34
N ALA A 59 -15.98 -0.32 -8.59
CA ALA A 59 -16.05 -1.65 -8.00
C ALA A 59 -16.12 -1.53 -6.47
N SER A 60 -16.77 -2.48 -5.83
CA SER A 60 -16.82 -2.51 -4.37
C SER A 60 -16.91 -3.95 -3.87
N PHE A 61 -16.52 -4.15 -2.62
CA PHE A 61 -16.79 -5.37 -1.88
C PHE A 61 -17.09 -5.07 -0.41
N ASP A 62 -17.93 -5.91 0.18
CA ASP A 62 -18.36 -5.69 1.56
C ASP A 62 -17.26 -6.11 2.53
N ARG A 63 -16.60 -7.24 2.24
CA ARG A 63 -15.56 -7.80 3.11
C ARG A 63 -14.53 -8.59 2.32
N MET A 64 -13.27 -8.45 2.72
CA MET A 64 -12.17 -9.33 2.33
C MET A 64 -11.46 -9.83 3.59
N THR A 65 -11.15 -11.12 3.63
CA THR A 65 -10.34 -11.71 4.71
C THR A 65 -9.11 -12.38 4.15
N ILE A 66 -8.02 -12.29 4.89
CA ILE A 66 -6.79 -13.03 4.62
C ILE A 66 -6.50 -13.92 5.84
N SER A 67 -6.32 -15.20 5.59
CA SER A 67 -6.02 -16.21 6.61
C SER A 67 -4.79 -17.03 6.24
N ASP A 68 -4.12 -17.53 7.25
CA ASP A 68 -3.07 -18.55 7.21
C ASP A 68 -3.48 -19.79 8.02
N ASP A 69 -2.54 -20.66 8.34
CA ASP A 69 -2.80 -21.89 9.10
C ASP A 69 -3.32 -21.61 10.54
N ASP A 70 -3.02 -20.43 11.10
CA ASP A 70 -3.47 -19.98 12.43
C ASP A 70 -4.79 -19.20 12.39
N GLY A 71 -5.41 -19.07 11.22
CA GLY A 71 -6.71 -18.42 11.01
C GLY A 71 -6.61 -17.04 10.39
N ILE A 72 -7.71 -16.27 10.43
CA ILE A 72 -7.78 -14.93 9.86
C ILE A 72 -6.85 -14.00 10.64
N TRP A 73 -6.01 -13.25 9.92
CA TRP A 73 -5.14 -12.25 10.51
C TRP A 73 -5.40 -10.84 9.99
N LEU A 74 -6.10 -10.71 8.83
CA LEU A 74 -6.50 -9.43 8.27
C LEU A 74 -7.95 -9.50 7.79
N THR A 75 -8.74 -8.49 8.14
CA THR A 75 -10.10 -8.25 7.62
C THR A 75 -10.19 -6.83 7.11
N LEU A 76 -10.68 -6.67 5.88
CA LEU A 76 -10.92 -5.38 5.24
C LEU A 76 -12.41 -5.28 4.87
N GLU A 77 -13.07 -4.18 5.22
CA GLU A 77 -14.51 -3.99 5.07
C GLU A 77 -14.84 -2.68 4.34
N GLU A 78 -15.97 -2.69 3.66
CA GLU A 78 -16.57 -1.53 2.99
C GLU A 78 -15.61 -0.86 1.99
N VAL A 79 -15.05 -1.66 1.09
CA VAL A 79 -14.08 -1.18 0.10
C VAL A 79 -14.78 -0.67 -1.14
N VAL A 80 -14.39 0.52 -1.56
CA VAL A 80 -14.81 1.16 -2.82
C VAL A 80 -13.58 1.51 -3.63
N LEU A 81 -13.60 1.11 -4.90
CA LEU A 81 -12.59 1.42 -5.90
C LEU A 81 -13.26 2.12 -7.07
N ASP A 82 -12.90 3.38 -7.32
CA ASP A 82 -13.23 4.09 -8.55
C ASP A 82 -11.98 4.27 -9.38
N TRP A 83 -12.01 3.81 -10.63
CA TRP A 83 -10.83 3.76 -11.47
C TRP A 83 -11.13 3.88 -12.97
N ASN A 84 -10.20 4.41 -13.71
CA ASN A 84 -10.31 4.57 -15.14
C ASN A 84 -9.81 3.32 -15.89
N ARG A 85 -10.69 2.35 -16.16
CA ARG A 85 -10.34 1.12 -16.87
C ARG A 85 -9.76 1.37 -18.27
N SER A 86 -10.20 2.42 -18.94
CA SER A 86 -9.71 2.73 -20.30
C SER A 86 -8.25 3.18 -20.29
N ALA A 87 -7.75 3.65 -19.14
CA ALA A 87 -6.35 4.02 -18.96
C ALA A 87 -5.43 2.81 -19.02
N LEU A 88 -5.88 1.63 -18.54
CA LEU A 88 -5.09 0.38 -18.64
C LEU A 88 -4.73 0.02 -20.07
N LEU A 89 -5.59 0.28 -21.04
CA LEU A 89 -5.29 0.06 -22.47
C LEU A 89 -4.15 0.95 -22.98
N ARG A 90 -3.81 1.98 -22.22
CA ARG A 90 -2.70 2.90 -22.49
C ARG A 90 -1.51 2.71 -21.54
N GLY A 91 -1.49 1.61 -20.80
CA GLY A 91 -0.43 1.30 -19.83
C GLY A 91 -0.46 2.19 -18.57
N ARG A 92 -1.67 2.65 -18.15
CA ARG A 92 -1.83 3.47 -16.96
C ARG A 92 -2.90 2.91 -16.04
N LEU A 93 -2.61 2.77 -14.77
CA LEU A 93 -3.57 2.49 -13.70
C LEU A 93 -3.95 3.82 -13.04
N GLU A 94 -5.09 4.35 -13.40
CA GLU A 94 -5.63 5.60 -12.85
C GLU A 94 -6.78 5.23 -11.87
N VAL A 95 -6.55 5.46 -10.59
CA VAL A 95 -7.50 5.25 -9.49
C VAL A 95 -7.89 6.63 -8.97
N GLU A 96 -9.17 6.99 -9.11
CA GLU A 96 -9.70 8.24 -8.59
C GLU A 96 -9.94 8.13 -7.09
N GLN A 97 -10.46 6.98 -6.64
CA GLN A 97 -10.73 6.72 -5.23
C GLN A 97 -10.53 5.24 -4.90
N LEU A 98 -9.79 4.97 -3.82
CA LEU A 98 -9.68 3.67 -3.18
C LEU A 98 -9.87 3.86 -1.69
N THR A 99 -11.05 3.54 -1.20
CA THR A 99 -11.41 3.75 0.20
C THR A 99 -11.82 2.46 0.87
N ALA A 100 -11.56 2.36 2.17
CA ALA A 100 -12.09 1.30 3.02
C ALA A 100 -12.64 1.92 4.31
N GLY A 101 -13.81 1.43 4.75
CA GLY A 101 -14.39 1.85 6.02
C GLY A 101 -13.57 1.31 7.20
N ARG A 102 -13.13 0.04 7.13
CA ARG A 102 -12.44 -0.62 8.23
C ARG A 102 -11.39 -1.63 7.76
N LEU A 103 -10.25 -1.62 8.46
CA LEU A 103 -9.19 -2.61 8.36
C LEU A 103 -8.83 -3.13 9.75
N ASP A 104 -9.04 -4.41 10.01
CA ASP A 104 -8.61 -5.08 11.22
C ASP A 104 -7.37 -5.93 10.91
N VAL A 105 -6.27 -5.70 11.60
CA VAL A 105 -5.06 -6.52 11.57
C VAL A 105 -4.81 -7.04 12.99
N GLU A 106 -5.16 -8.27 13.23
CA GLU A 106 -5.09 -8.85 14.59
C GLU A 106 -3.66 -9.25 14.97
N ARG A 107 -2.88 -9.72 14.00
CA ARG A 107 -1.50 -10.18 14.16
C ARG A 107 -0.76 -10.12 12.82
N LEU A 108 0.53 -10.30 12.84
CA LEU A 108 1.30 -10.52 11.61
C LEU A 108 1.05 -11.95 11.07
N PRO A 109 1.13 -12.15 9.75
CA PRO A 109 1.02 -13.48 9.16
C PRO A 109 2.15 -14.39 9.65
N VAL A 110 1.87 -15.67 9.83
CA VAL A 110 2.91 -16.67 10.09
C VAL A 110 3.61 -16.94 8.76
N SER A 111 4.86 -16.52 8.64
CA SER A 111 5.69 -16.87 7.49
C SER A 111 6.44 -18.16 7.77
N ASN A 112 6.27 -19.18 6.92
CA ASN A 112 7.04 -20.41 6.99
C ASN A 112 8.48 -20.24 6.46
N GLU A 113 8.83 -19.08 5.94
CA GLU A 113 10.17 -18.74 5.50
C GLU A 113 10.78 -17.70 6.44
N VAL A 114 11.82 -18.10 7.14
CA VAL A 114 12.70 -17.16 7.85
C VAL A 114 13.61 -16.55 6.79
N ASP A 115 13.08 -15.59 6.06
CA ASP A 115 13.91 -14.72 5.22
C ASP A 115 14.67 -13.79 6.18
N LEU A 116 15.88 -14.19 6.53
CA LEU A 116 16.82 -13.31 7.22
C LEU A 116 17.09 -12.17 6.23
N PRO A 117 16.86 -10.90 6.62
CA PRO A 117 17.19 -9.79 5.77
C PRO A 117 18.64 -9.92 5.33
N ASP A 118 18.89 -9.93 4.02
CA ASP A 118 20.24 -9.83 3.48
C ASP A 118 20.88 -8.58 4.09
N ALA A 119 22.00 -8.76 4.77
CA ALA A 119 22.73 -7.66 5.43
C ALA A 119 23.37 -6.69 4.42
N GLU A 120 23.18 -6.89 3.14
CA GLU A 120 23.60 -5.97 2.09
C GLU A 120 22.51 -4.93 1.86
N ALA A 121 22.79 -3.69 2.24
CA ALA A 121 21.95 -2.54 1.89
C ALA A 121 21.88 -2.44 0.36
N LYS A 122 20.77 -2.87 -0.22
CA LYS A 122 20.50 -2.65 -1.65
C LYS A 122 20.27 -1.15 -1.85
N PRO A 123 20.85 -0.54 -2.91
CA PRO A 123 20.56 0.85 -3.24
C PRO A 123 19.03 1.02 -3.39
N PHE A 124 18.50 2.12 -2.88
CA PHE A 124 17.11 2.47 -3.10
C PHE A 124 16.87 2.63 -4.61
N ALA A 125 15.90 1.95 -5.13
CA ALA A 125 15.44 2.11 -6.50
C ALA A 125 13.93 1.94 -6.52
N LEU A 126 13.23 2.84 -7.21
CA LEU A 126 11.82 2.61 -7.50
C LEU A 126 11.70 1.36 -8.38
N PRO A 127 10.71 0.49 -8.12
CA PRO A 127 10.47 -0.67 -8.96
C PRO A 127 10.16 -0.24 -10.40
N ASP A 128 10.64 -1.03 -11.36
CA ASP A 128 10.20 -0.89 -12.75
C ASP A 128 8.78 -1.43 -12.85
N LEU A 129 7.82 -0.53 -13.00
CA LEU A 129 6.42 -0.88 -13.10
C LEU A 129 6.04 -1.07 -14.57
N PRO A 130 5.28 -2.13 -14.92
CA PRO A 130 4.81 -2.35 -16.29
C PRO A 130 3.77 -1.31 -16.73
N VAL A 131 3.23 -0.54 -15.79
CA VAL A 131 2.24 0.52 -16.00
C VAL A 131 2.53 1.68 -15.06
N SER A 132 2.23 2.90 -15.48
CA SER A 132 2.20 4.05 -14.58
C SER A 132 1.01 3.91 -13.63
N ILE A 133 1.20 4.31 -12.37
CA ILE A 133 0.17 4.26 -11.32
C ILE A 133 -0.13 5.68 -10.84
N GLU A 134 -1.41 6.02 -10.78
CA GLU A 134 -1.90 7.26 -10.18
C GLU A 134 -3.08 6.92 -9.27
N ILE A 135 -2.96 7.23 -7.99
CA ILE A 135 -4.00 7.07 -6.97
C ILE A 135 -4.24 8.46 -6.40
N ALA A 136 -5.39 9.07 -6.75
CA ALA A 136 -5.69 10.43 -6.36
C ALA A 136 -6.16 10.52 -4.90
N ASP A 137 -6.95 9.55 -4.46
CA ASP A 137 -7.46 9.46 -3.09
C ASP A 137 -7.41 8.01 -2.60
N PHE A 138 -6.61 7.78 -1.58
CA PHE A 138 -6.60 6.54 -0.80
C PHE A 138 -6.94 6.86 0.64
N SER A 139 -7.91 6.17 1.22
CA SER A 139 -8.21 6.33 2.64
C SER A 139 -8.71 5.05 3.30
N VAL A 140 -8.37 4.90 4.58
CA VAL A 140 -8.96 3.92 5.49
C VAL A 140 -9.41 4.67 6.74
N ASP A 141 -10.72 4.67 6.98
CA ASP A 141 -11.30 5.47 8.05
C ASP A 141 -10.94 4.94 9.44
N GLU A 142 -10.93 3.61 9.59
CA GLU A 142 -10.60 2.94 10.84
C GLU A 142 -9.67 1.76 10.60
N ILE A 143 -8.47 1.82 11.15
CA ILE A 143 -7.51 0.71 11.17
C ILE A 143 -7.33 0.27 12.62
N ASN A 144 -7.66 -0.98 12.91
CA ASN A 144 -7.46 -1.59 14.21
C ASN A 144 -6.24 -2.53 14.16
N LEU A 145 -5.21 -2.21 14.90
CA LEU A 145 -4.00 -3.02 15.04
C LEU A 145 -4.03 -3.76 16.36
N GLY A 146 -3.89 -5.08 16.30
CA GLY A 146 -3.81 -5.94 17.49
C GLY A 146 -2.53 -5.72 18.29
N GLU A 147 -2.59 -6.01 19.59
CA GLU A 147 -1.44 -5.94 20.50
C GLU A 147 -0.17 -6.63 19.98
N PRO A 148 -0.24 -7.83 19.32
CA PRO A 148 0.96 -8.52 18.84
C PRO A 148 1.77 -7.76 17.77
N ILE A 149 1.20 -6.70 17.16
CA ILE A 149 1.85 -5.95 16.07
C ILE A 149 2.77 -4.87 16.62
N LEU A 150 2.27 -4.08 17.59
CA LEU A 150 2.94 -2.89 18.09
C LEU A 150 3.22 -2.93 19.60
N GLY A 151 2.91 -4.06 20.27
CA GLY A 151 3.01 -4.19 21.72
C GLY A 151 1.86 -3.56 22.50
N GLU A 152 0.89 -2.94 21.80
CA GLU A 152 -0.40 -2.49 22.28
C GLU A 152 -1.42 -2.48 21.14
N ALA A 153 -2.69 -2.59 21.48
CA ALA A 153 -3.74 -2.34 20.50
C ALA A 153 -3.76 -0.84 20.17
N ALA A 154 -3.89 -0.51 18.89
CA ALA A 154 -3.94 0.88 18.41
C ALA A 154 -5.03 1.03 17.35
N GLN A 155 -5.66 2.20 17.33
CA GLN A 155 -6.63 2.57 16.32
C GLN A 155 -6.11 3.78 15.54
N LEU A 156 -6.15 3.69 14.22
CA LEU A 156 -5.59 4.69 13.30
C LEU A 156 -6.58 5.02 12.19
N SER A 157 -6.45 6.18 11.58
CA SER A 157 -6.94 6.46 10.24
C SER A 157 -5.75 6.76 9.32
N VAL A 158 -5.89 6.44 8.03
CA VAL A 158 -4.85 6.67 7.03
C VAL A 158 -5.46 7.37 5.83
N SER A 159 -4.72 8.32 5.26
CA SER A 159 -4.98 8.91 3.96
C SER A 159 -3.70 9.03 3.17
N ALA A 160 -3.77 8.86 1.84
CA ALA A 160 -2.62 8.97 0.96
C ALA A 160 -3.04 9.37 -0.46
N ASN A 161 -2.09 9.90 -1.21
CA ASN A 161 -2.13 9.92 -2.65
C ASN A 161 -0.76 9.50 -3.21
N ALA A 162 -0.74 8.96 -4.41
CA ALA A 162 0.49 8.50 -5.03
C ALA A 162 0.44 8.64 -6.55
N ARG A 163 1.57 9.06 -7.13
CA ARG A 163 1.78 9.05 -8.57
C ARG A 163 3.15 8.45 -8.87
N LEU A 164 3.15 7.32 -9.57
CA LEU A 164 4.34 6.61 -9.98
C LEU A 164 4.34 6.44 -11.50
N THR A 165 5.22 7.17 -12.17
CA THR A 165 5.39 7.11 -13.62
C THR A 165 6.84 6.74 -13.97
N ASP A 166 7.15 6.66 -15.25
CA ASP A 166 8.52 6.43 -15.70
C ASP A 166 9.48 7.57 -15.31
N THR A 167 8.96 8.76 -15.03
CA THR A 167 9.76 9.97 -14.77
C THR A 167 9.62 10.51 -13.36
N VAL A 168 8.51 10.25 -12.68
CA VAL A 168 8.18 10.88 -11.38
C VAL A 168 7.61 9.85 -10.42
N GLY A 169 8.03 9.94 -9.16
CA GLY A 169 7.44 9.24 -8.03
C GLY A 169 7.03 10.26 -6.95
N ILE A 170 5.72 10.48 -6.78
CA ILE A 170 5.18 11.38 -5.74
C ILE A 170 4.34 10.56 -4.79
N VAL A 171 4.52 10.77 -3.49
CA VAL A 171 3.73 10.14 -2.42
C VAL A 171 3.49 11.15 -1.33
N ASP A 172 2.21 11.36 -0.98
CA ASP A 172 1.79 11.98 0.27
C ASP A 172 1.07 10.92 1.10
N PHE A 173 1.48 10.74 2.33
CA PHE A 173 0.91 9.77 3.26
C PHE A 173 0.71 10.38 4.63
N GLN A 174 -0.44 10.14 5.24
CA GLN A 174 -0.77 10.58 6.58
C GLN A 174 -1.40 9.43 7.37
N ALA A 175 -0.94 9.24 8.60
CA ALA A 175 -1.56 8.34 9.55
C ALA A 175 -1.80 9.06 10.88
N ARG A 176 -2.98 8.85 11.48
CA ARG A 176 -3.38 9.50 12.74
C ARG A 176 -4.01 8.51 13.68
N ARG A 177 -3.62 8.56 14.94
CA ARG A 177 -4.29 7.79 15.99
C ARG A 177 -5.68 8.34 16.28
N THR A 178 -6.65 7.44 16.43
CA THR A 178 -8.06 7.77 16.70
C THR A 178 -8.57 7.21 18.04
N ASP A 179 -7.74 6.46 18.76
CA ASP A 179 -8.04 5.80 20.04
C ASP A 179 -7.92 6.72 21.29
N GLY A 180 -7.87 8.02 21.06
CA GLY A 180 -7.78 9.01 22.15
C GLY A 180 -6.36 9.37 22.57
N LYS A 181 -5.33 8.67 22.08
CA LYS A 181 -3.93 9.07 22.15
C LYS A 181 -3.57 9.93 20.95
N ARG A 182 -2.67 10.87 21.12
CA ARG A 182 -2.12 11.61 19.99
C ARG A 182 -1.00 10.83 19.35
N GLY A 183 -1.10 10.63 18.06
CA GLY A 183 -0.06 10.06 17.21
C GLY A 183 -0.33 10.49 15.77
N GLU A 184 0.62 11.19 15.17
CA GLU A 184 0.56 11.71 13.81
C GLU A 184 1.85 11.34 13.09
N PHE A 185 1.73 10.77 11.89
CA PHE A 185 2.83 10.39 11.04
C PHE A 185 2.53 10.86 9.63
N ASP A 186 3.40 11.71 9.09
CA ASP A 186 3.25 12.31 7.77
C ASP A 186 4.51 12.03 6.94
N ILE A 187 4.33 11.60 5.69
CA ILE A 187 5.42 11.46 4.71
C ILE A 187 5.04 12.23 3.46
N GLN A 188 5.96 13.04 2.97
CA GLN A 188 5.94 13.64 1.65
C GLN A 188 7.23 13.26 0.93
N ALA A 189 7.10 12.68 -0.25
CA ALA A 189 8.23 12.29 -1.06
C ALA A 189 7.97 12.65 -2.52
N ASP A 190 8.90 13.35 -3.13
CA ASP A 190 8.92 13.66 -4.55
C ASP A 190 10.24 13.20 -5.15
N PHE A 191 10.17 12.29 -6.09
CA PHE A 191 11.33 11.71 -6.75
C PHE A 191 11.29 11.94 -8.25
N ASP A 192 12.20 12.78 -8.77
CA ASP A 192 12.43 12.91 -10.20
C ASP A 192 13.41 11.83 -10.67
N ARG A 193 12.90 10.84 -11.42
CA ARG A 193 13.72 9.74 -11.98
C ARG A 193 14.68 10.21 -13.08
N THR A 194 14.37 11.30 -13.76
CA THR A 194 15.19 11.81 -14.85
C THR A 194 16.45 12.49 -14.33
N GLU A 195 16.29 13.27 -13.27
CA GLU A 195 17.38 13.98 -12.60
C GLU A 195 17.99 13.15 -11.45
N ASN A 196 17.35 12.05 -11.07
CA ASN A 196 17.70 11.20 -9.92
C ASN A 196 17.74 11.98 -8.60
N VAL A 197 16.76 12.88 -8.42
CA VAL A 197 16.64 13.76 -7.26
C VAL A 197 15.46 13.35 -6.41
N LEU A 198 15.67 13.21 -5.10
CA LEU A 198 14.63 12.96 -4.10
C LEU A 198 14.48 14.19 -3.20
N ASP A 199 13.23 14.60 -2.97
CA ASP A 199 12.83 15.51 -1.90
C ASP A 199 12.00 14.68 -0.90
N LEU A 200 12.37 14.67 0.37
CA LEU A 200 11.76 13.85 1.41
C LEU A 200 11.51 14.67 2.66
N LEU A 201 10.29 14.65 3.13
CA LEU A 201 9.91 15.15 4.45
C LEU A 201 9.11 14.06 5.20
N LEU A 202 9.57 13.70 6.39
CA LEU A 202 8.90 12.79 7.29
C LEU A 202 8.76 13.47 8.64
N ASN A 203 7.54 13.47 9.18
CA ASN A 203 7.24 13.96 10.52
C ASN A 203 6.53 12.89 11.32
N LEU A 204 6.94 12.70 12.57
CA LEU A 204 6.27 11.90 13.57
C LEU A 204 6.07 12.73 14.82
N THR A 205 4.88 12.73 15.36
CA THR A 205 4.57 13.31 16.67
C THR A 205 3.70 12.35 17.47
N GLU A 206 4.16 11.95 18.65
CA GLU A 206 3.41 11.09 19.57
C GLU A 206 3.45 11.60 20.99
N ASP A 207 2.34 11.40 21.72
CA ASP A 207 2.26 11.57 23.16
C ASP A 207 3.07 10.50 23.90
N PRO A 208 3.33 10.65 25.22
CA PRO A 208 3.94 9.58 26.03
C PRO A 208 3.20 8.25 25.91
N GLU A 209 3.94 7.15 26.06
CA GLU A 209 3.44 5.78 25.89
C GLU A 209 2.93 5.49 24.48
N GLY A 210 3.44 6.21 23.47
CA GLY A 210 3.13 6.03 22.08
C GLY A 210 3.82 4.82 21.45
N ILE A 211 3.47 4.55 20.19
CA ILE A 211 3.99 3.41 19.41
C ILE A 211 5.52 3.53 19.23
N ALA A 212 6.01 4.70 18.81
CA ALA A 212 7.43 4.91 18.56
C ALA A 212 8.27 4.75 19.82
N SER A 213 7.81 5.27 20.98
CA SER A 213 8.52 5.12 22.24
C SER A 213 8.65 3.67 22.69
N LYS A 214 7.65 2.83 22.39
CA LYS A 214 7.65 1.39 22.67
C LYS A 214 8.54 0.61 21.70
N LEU A 215 8.40 0.84 20.41
CA LEU A 215 9.20 0.18 19.35
C LEU A 215 10.70 0.47 19.53
N LEU A 216 11.05 1.71 19.90
CA LEU A 216 12.42 2.13 20.18
C LEU A 216 12.88 1.75 21.61
N ASN A 217 12.01 1.13 22.41
CA ASN A 217 12.28 0.76 23.80
C ASN A 217 12.84 1.91 24.64
N LEU A 218 12.26 3.12 24.48
CA LEU A 218 12.72 4.32 25.18
C LEU A 218 12.37 4.24 26.67
N PRO A 219 13.35 4.44 27.58
CA PRO A 219 13.11 4.40 29.02
C PRO A 219 12.10 5.48 29.45
N GLY A 220 11.05 5.05 30.17
CA GLY A 220 9.99 5.95 30.64
C GLY A 220 8.98 6.33 29.58
N GLN A 221 9.07 5.75 28.38
CA GLN A 221 8.14 5.93 27.26
C GLN A 221 7.72 7.40 27.06
N PRO A 222 8.68 8.32 26.81
CA PRO A 222 8.40 9.76 26.67
C PRO A 222 7.59 10.03 25.40
N SER A 223 7.04 11.25 25.29
CA SER A 223 6.57 11.75 23.98
C SER A 223 7.73 11.78 23.00
N VAL A 224 7.43 11.51 21.71
CA VAL A 224 8.42 11.48 20.63
C VAL A 224 8.01 12.46 19.54
N GLN A 225 8.97 13.27 19.11
CA GLN A 225 8.88 14.08 17.90
C GLN A 225 10.09 13.72 17.04
N MET A 226 9.87 13.40 15.77
CA MET A 226 10.94 13.10 14.82
C MET A 226 10.65 13.83 13.52
N THR A 227 11.69 14.46 12.98
CA THR A 227 11.66 15.03 11.64
C THR A 227 12.85 14.47 10.85
N VAL A 228 12.58 14.03 9.63
CA VAL A 228 13.60 13.65 8.65
C VAL A 228 13.33 14.49 7.41
N GLU A 229 14.31 15.32 7.02
CA GLU A 229 14.19 16.22 5.86
C GLU A 229 15.43 16.11 5.02
N GLY A 230 15.27 16.01 3.71
CA GLY A 230 16.40 15.96 2.78
C GLY A 230 15.95 16.19 1.35
N ALA A 231 16.81 16.88 0.59
CA ALA A 231 16.60 17.11 -0.82
C ALA A 231 17.95 16.98 -1.56
N GLY A 232 17.99 16.21 -2.63
CA GLY A 232 19.21 16.08 -3.43
C GLY A 232 19.29 14.80 -4.26
N PRO A 233 20.41 14.64 -4.99
CA PRO A 233 20.63 13.45 -5.79
C PRO A 233 20.68 12.17 -4.94
N LEU A 234 20.05 11.09 -5.40
CA LEU A 234 19.96 9.83 -4.66
C LEU A 234 21.33 9.16 -4.45
N ASP A 235 22.30 9.43 -5.35
CA ASP A 235 23.65 8.89 -5.25
C ASP A 235 24.49 9.54 -4.13
N ASP A 236 24.10 10.73 -3.68
CA ASP A 236 24.71 11.48 -2.58
C ASP A 236 23.62 12.16 -1.74
N PHE A 237 22.63 11.35 -1.35
CA PHE A 237 21.46 11.85 -0.63
C PHE A 237 21.78 12.06 0.84
N ALA A 238 21.58 13.28 1.30
CA ALA A 238 21.78 13.67 2.69
C ALA A 238 20.43 14.08 3.31
N THR A 239 20.13 13.56 4.51
CA THR A 239 18.97 13.93 5.30
C THR A 239 19.38 14.49 6.64
N ASP A 240 18.74 15.57 7.06
CA ASP A 240 18.78 16.06 8.43
C ASP A 240 17.76 15.32 9.26
N VAL A 241 18.19 14.72 10.36
CA VAL A 241 17.37 13.96 11.28
C VAL A 241 17.37 14.67 12.63
N THR A 242 16.18 14.98 13.13
CA THR A 242 15.98 15.53 14.48
C THR A 242 15.04 14.65 15.26
N ILE A 243 15.42 14.29 16.48
CA ILE A 243 14.58 13.54 17.41
C ILE A 243 14.53 14.30 18.74
N ALA A 244 13.31 14.59 19.21
CA ALA A 244 13.06 15.17 20.51
C ALA A 244 12.19 14.25 21.37
N THR A 245 12.44 14.23 22.67
CA THR A 245 11.61 13.54 23.65
C THR A 245 11.22 14.49 24.77
N ASN A 246 9.94 14.49 25.15
CA ASN A 246 9.37 15.43 26.13
C ASN A 246 9.68 16.91 25.78
N GLY A 247 9.70 17.22 24.48
CA GLY A 247 9.99 18.57 23.98
C GLY A 247 11.46 18.97 24.03
N GLU A 248 12.37 18.10 24.45
CA GLU A 248 13.83 18.34 24.45
C GLU A 248 14.48 17.58 23.29
N GLU A 249 15.27 18.29 22.48
CA GLU A 249 16.06 17.66 21.43
C GLU A 249 17.08 16.70 22.04
N ARG A 250 17.10 15.47 21.56
CA ARG A 250 17.99 14.39 22.02
C ARG A 250 19.02 14.02 20.96
N LEU A 251 18.64 14.16 19.70
CA LEU A 251 19.50 13.88 18.57
C LEU A 251 19.20 14.91 17.48
N ALA A 252 20.26 15.51 16.97
CA ALA A 252 20.23 16.20 15.69
C ALA A 252 21.49 15.80 14.91
N GLY A 253 21.32 15.44 13.66
CA GLY A 253 22.43 14.97 12.86
C GLY A 253 22.05 14.78 11.40
N GLN A 254 23.05 14.57 10.58
CA GLN A 254 22.89 14.31 9.16
C GLN A 254 23.21 12.84 8.85
N VAL A 255 22.35 12.19 8.10
CA VAL A 255 22.54 10.85 7.54
C VAL A 255 22.76 10.99 6.04
N THR A 256 23.86 10.44 5.54
CA THR A 256 24.17 10.44 4.11
C THR A 256 24.05 9.01 3.57
N LEU A 257 23.25 8.84 2.55
CA LEU A 257 23.15 7.60 1.76
C LEU A 257 24.02 7.81 0.51
N GLY A 258 25.17 7.17 0.46
CA GLY A 258 26.06 7.24 -0.69
C GLY A 258 26.42 5.84 -1.19
N THR A 259 26.49 5.64 -2.48
CA THR A 259 27.10 4.46 -3.08
C THR A 259 28.62 4.56 -2.95
N GLN A 260 29.19 4.00 -1.88
CA GLN A 260 30.65 3.87 -1.83
C GLN A 260 31.10 2.90 -2.91
N ALA A 261 31.74 3.42 -3.96
CA ALA A 261 32.52 2.60 -4.86
C ALA A 261 33.58 1.85 -4.01
N PRO A 262 33.78 0.54 -4.21
CA PRO A 262 34.75 -0.20 -3.43
C PRO A 262 36.13 0.46 -3.57
N ARG A 263 36.72 0.92 -2.45
CA ARG A 263 38.09 1.44 -2.41
C ARG A 263 38.98 0.37 -3.02
N ARG A 264 39.56 0.64 -4.20
CA ARG A 264 40.68 -0.15 -4.72
C ARG A 264 41.77 -0.07 -3.65
N ALA A 265 42.09 -1.23 -3.09
CA ALA A 265 43.29 -1.34 -2.25
C ALA A 265 44.47 -0.81 -3.06
N SER A 266 45.07 0.25 -2.55
CA SER A 266 46.29 0.81 -3.14
C SER A 266 47.38 -0.28 -3.11
N GLU A 267 47.78 -0.77 -4.28
CA GLU A 267 48.96 -1.60 -4.45
C GLU A 267 50.13 -0.87 -3.84
N THR A 268 50.67 -1.43 -2.79
CA THR A 268 51.92 -1.01 -2.21
C THR A 268 53.01 -1.29 -3.25
N PRO A 269 53.80 -0.32 -3.72
CA PRO A 269 54.89 -0.61 -4.63
C PRO A 269 55.97 -1.39 -3.90
N ASP A 270 56.23 -2.59 -4.40
CA ASP A 270 57.36 -3.45 -4.00
C ASP A 270 58.68 -2.68 -4.17
N ARG A 271 59.38 -2.37 -3.04
CA ARG A 271 60.74 -1.88 -3.07
C ARG A 271 61.70 -3.07 -3.15
N ARG A 272 62.29 -3.21 -4.29
CA ARG A 272 63.56 -3.93 -4.42
C ARG A 272 64.76 -3.08 -4.02
#